data_5261bbf76587aca94c9c9b39c55d1572
#
_entry.id   5261bbf76587aca94c9c9b39c55d1572
#
_cell.length_a   1.000
_cell.length_b   1.000
_cell.length_c   1.000
_cell.angle_alpha   90.00
_cell.angle_beta   90.00
_cell.angle_gamma   90.00
#
_symmetry.space_group_name_H-M   'P 1'
#
loop_
_entity.id
_entity.type
_entity.pdbx_description
1 polymer ?
#
loop_
_entity_poly.entity_id
_entity_poly.type
_entity_poly.pdbx_seq_one_letter_code
_entity_poly.pdbx_strand_id
1 'polypeptide(L)'
;MVLRPKKFKYKNIQKRRKNNFLPRKGTLLYGQAGLMILQPLRLQNKQIFRFKLVLKKSARRSDKTGRKLWMNAFPHIPVSKKVEGSRMGKGKGKLATWACEISGGVVLLELKNLRPGRAVYFIKQLRFRLNVKSMILTHYNKYIGLPINQGRKISFFTIW
;
A
#
# COMPACT_ATOMS: atom_id res chain seq x y z
N MET A 1 -13.02 7.78 10.83
CA MET A 1 -11.69 8.04 11.41
C MET A 1 -10.78 8.60 10.34
N VAL A 2 -10.30 9.81 10.47
CA VAL A 2 -9.43 10.44 9.47
C VAL A 2 -7.98 10.10 9.81
N LEU A 3 -7.28 9.42 8.92
CA LEU A 3 -5.85 9.15 9.06
C LEU A 3 -5.08 10.46 8.84
N ARG A 4 -4.61 11.07 9.91
CA ARG A 4 -3.81 12.30 9.90
C ARG A 4 -2.76 12.26 11.00
N PRO A 5 -1.64 12.96 10.88
CA PRO A 5 -0.70 13.14 11.99
C PRO A 5 -1.36 13.90 13.15
N LYS A 6 -1.04 13.52 14.38
CA LYS A 6 -1.51 14.23 15.58
C LYS A 6 -0.90 15.62 15.67
N LYS A 7 0.40 15.73 15.42
CA LYS A 7 1.16 16.99 15.41
C LYS A 7 1.90 17.11 14.08
N PHE A 8 2.01 18.30 13.51
CA PHE A 8 2.78 18.60 12.32
C PHE A 8 3.31 20.03 12.37
N LYS A 9 4.56 20.20 11.95
CA LYS A 9 5.27 21.48 12.02
C LYS A 9 4.86 22.43 10.90
N TYR A 10 4.69 21.90 9.67
CA TYR A 10 4.41 22.72 8.49
C TYR A 10 3.12 22.27 7.80
N LYS A 11 2.17 23.21 7.63
CA LYS A 11 0.92 22.97 6.87
C LYS A 11 1.13 22.99 5.36
N ASN A 12 2.13 23.74 4.90
CA ASN A 12 2.44 23.93 3.48
C ASN A 12 3.81 23.35 3.17
N ILE A 13 3.85 22.33 2.32
CA ILE A 13 5.07 21.71 1.84
C ILE A 13 5.09 21.79 0.31
N GLN A 14 6.25 22.02 -0.29
CA GLN A 14 6.41 21.96 -1.73
C GLN A 14 6.22 20.54 -2.24
N LYS A 15 5.63 20.40 -3.42
CA LYS A 15 5.47 19.12 -4.09
C LYS A 15 6.84 18.59 -4.51
N ARG A 16 7.27 17.50 -3.91
CA ARG A 16 8.52 16.83 -4.29
C ARG A 16 8.34 16.07 -5.61
N ARG A 17 9.44 15.91 -6.35
CA ARG A 17 9.47 14.99 -7.50
C ARG A 17 9.27 13.55 -6.98
N LYS A 18 8.63 12.71 -7.77
CA LYS A 18 8.50 11.28 -7.45
C LYS A 18 9.87 10.62 -7.64
N ASN A 19 10.37 9.98 -6.62
CA ASN A 19 11.60 9.19 -6.73
C ASN A 19 11.27 7.86 -7.42
N ASN A 20 11.87 7.64 -8.58
CA ASN A 20 11.79 6.36 -9.29
C ASN A 20 12.78 5.33 -8.74
N PHE A 21 13.54 5.68 -7.72
CA PHE A 21 14.56 4.83 -7.16
C PHE A 21 13.93 3.61 -6.47
N LEU A 22 14.44 2.43 -6.78
CA LEU A 22 14.11 1.16 -6.12
C LEU A 22 15.14 0.92 -5.01
N PRO A 23 14.95 1.46 -3.80
CA PRO A 23 15.99 1.45 -2.78
C PRO A 23 16.26 0.06 -2.19
N ARG A 24 15.34 -0.88 -2.34
CA ARG A 24 15.49 -2.25 -1.81
C ARG A 24 14.66 -3.26 -2.61
N LYS A 25 15.15 -4.49 -2.73
CA LYS A 25 14.30 -5.64 -3.11
C LYS A 25 13.21 -5.76 -2.05
N GLY A 26 11.95 -5.63 -2.46
CA GLY A 26 10.81 -5.76 -1.56
C GLY A 26 10.81 -7.13 -0.90
N THR A 27 11.08 -7.18 0.39
CA THR A 27 10.99 -8.40 1.20
C THR A 27 9.81 -8.31 2.12
N LEU A 28 9.12 -9.43 2.33
CA LEU A 28 8.07 -9.54 3.36
C LEU A 28 8.75 -9.64 4.72
N LEU A 29 8.39 -8.76 5.65
CA LEU A 29 8.95 -8.71 6.99
C LEU A 29 8.09 -9.46 8.01
N TYR A 30 6.79 -9.29 7.94
CA TYR A 30 5.84 -9.79 8.94
C TYR A 30 4.82 -10.77 8.38
N GLY A 31 4.47 -10.60 7.11
CA GLY A 31 3.39 -11.33 6.46
C GLY A 31 3.83 -12.54 5.66
N GLN A 32 2.88 -13.37 5.27
CA GLN A 32 3.05 -14.51 4.35
C GLN A 32 2.74 -14.12 2.91
N ALA A 33 1.96 -13.07 2.71
CA ALA A 33 1.66 -12.49 1.41
C ALA A 33 1.62 -10.98 1.50
N GLY A 34 2.05 -10.28 0.44
CA GLY A 34 2.07 -8.82 0.41
C GLY A 34 1.94 -8.25 -0.98
N LEU A 35 1.70 -6.95 -1.04
CA LEU A 35 1.62 -6.18 -2.27
C LEU A 35 2.79 -5.21 -2.35
N MET A 36 3.69 -5.44 -3.30
CA MET A 36 4.80 -4.55 -3.60
C MET A 36 4.43 -3.59 -4.73
N ILE A 37 4.78 -2.33 -4.57
CA ILE A 37 4.59 -1.28 -5.56
C ILE A 37 5.84 -1.19 -6.43
N LEU A 38 5.69 -1.25 -7.76
CA LEU A 38 6.81 -1.16 -8.69
C LEU A 38 7.10 0.28 -9.14
N GLN A 39 6.08 1.14 -9.14
CA GLN A 39 6.20 2.53 -9.55
C GLN A 39 5.91 3.48 -8.39
N PRO A 40 6.56 4.64 -8.32
CA PRO A 40 6.30 5.60 -7.25
C PRO A 40 4.85 6.07 -7.26
N LEU A 41 4.22 6.03 -6.10
CA LEU A 41 2.80 6.30 -5.91
C LEU A 41 2.58 7.30 -4.78
N ARG A 42 1.65 8.22 -4.97
CA ARG A 42 1.13 9.08 -3.92
C ARG A 42 -0.30 8.68 -3.57
N LEU A 43 -0.50 8.11 -2.39
CA LEU A 43 -1.80 7.69 -1.87
C LEU A 43 -2.39 8.76 -0.96
N GLN A 44 -3.63 9.12 -1.19
CA GLN A 44 -4.39 9.98 -0.28
C GLN A 44 -4.91 9.18 0.93
N ASN A 45 -5.13 9.88 2.04
CA ASN A 45 -5.67 9.29 3.27
C ASN A 45 -7.00 8.55 3.05
N LYS A 46 -7.88 9.07 2.19
CA LYS A 46 -9.15 8.43 1.82
C LYS A 46 -8.95 7.07 1.15
N GLN A 47 -7.94 6.94 0.28
CA GLN A 47 -7.62 5.68 -0.40
C GLN A 47 -7.08 4.64 0.59
N ILE A 48 -6.13 5.03 1.45
CA ILE A 48 -5.58 4.16 2.49
C ILE A 48 -6.68 3.66 3.44
N PHE A 49 -7.59 4.54 3.83
CA PHE A 49 -8.72 4.18 4.67
C PHE A 49 -9.65 3.17 4.00
N ARG A 50 -9.99 3.38 2.72
CA ARG A 50 -10.80 2.43 1.94
C ARG A 50 -10.12 1.06 1.83
N PHE A 51 -8.81 1.01 1.61
CA PHE A 51 -8.06 -0.26 1.58
C PHE A 51 -8.16 -1.00 2.91
N LYS A 52 -7.96 -0.31 4.03
CA LYS A 52 -8.13 -0.90 5.36
C LYS A 52 -9.54 -1.44 5.60
N LEU A 53 -10.57 -0.73 5.16
CA LEU A 53 -11.96 -1.18 5.29
C LEU A 53 -12.24 -2.44 4.48
N VAL A 54 -11.82 -2.48 3.22
CA VAL A 54 -12.03 -3.65 2.34
C VAL A 54 -11.35 -4.87 2.93
N LEU A 55 -10.09 -4.74 3.36
CA LEU A 55 -9.36 -5.84 3.97
C LEU A 55 -10.00 -6.31 5.28
N LYS A 56 -10.45 -5.39 6.13
CA LYS A 56 -11.15 -5.76 7.36
C LYS A 56 -12.47 -6.49 7.09
N LYS A 57 -13.28 -6.01 6.13
CA LYS A 57 -14.56 -6.65 5.77
C LYS A 57 -14.35 -8.05 5.20
N SER A 58 -13.43 -8.18 4.25
CA SER A 58 -13.14 -9.47 3.63
C SER A 58 -12.51 -10.45 4.62
N ALA A 59 -11.69 -9.95 5.53
CA ALA A 59 -11.09 -10.74 6.57
C ALA A 59 -12.10 -11.24 7.62
N ARG A 60 -13.15 -10.51 7.96
CA ARG A 60 -14.16 -10.92 8.96
C ARG A 60 -14.98 -12.14 8.53
N ARG A 61 -15.20 -12.32 7.23
CA ARG A 61 -16.06 -13.39 6.69
C ARG A 61 -15.39 -14.77 6.68
N SER A 62 -14.08 -14.82 6.72
CA SER A 62 -13.38 -16.04 6.37
C SER A 62 -12.79 -16.84 7.51
N ASP A 63 -12.23 -16.21 8.53
CA ASP A 63 -11.63 -16.90 9.69
C ASP A 63 -11.54 -15.94 10.86
N LYS A 64 -11.99 -16.35 12.03
CA LYS A 64 -12.06 -15.47 13.20
C LYS A 64 -10.73 -15.36 13.95
N THR A 65 -9.80 -16.26 13.72
CA THR A 65 -8.60 -16.42 14.54
C THR A 65 -7.35 -15.78 13.96
N GLY A 66 -6.80 -14.80 14.65
CA GLY A 66 -5.40 -14.41 14.55
C GLY A 66 -4.91 -13.71 13.27
N ARG A 67 -5.80 -13.28 12.39
CA ARG A 67 -5.39 -12.56 11.17
C ARG A 67 -4.72 -11.25 11.48
N LYS A 68 -3.59 -11.04 10.85
CA LYS A 68 -2.84 -9.80 11.00
C LYS A 68 -2.68 -9.13 9.64
N LEU A 69 -2.93 -7.82 9.63
CA LEU A 69 -2.73 -6.94 8.50
C LEU A 69 -1.78 -5.83 8.90
N TRP A 70 -0.68 -5.72 8.22
CA TRP A 70 0.23 -4.58 8.33
C TRP A 70 0.12 -3.73 7.08
N MET A 71 0.06 -2.42 7.28
CA MET A 71 0.07 -1.45 6.20
C MET A 71 1.21 -0.48 6.43
N ASN A 72 2.18 -0.51 5.54
CA ASN A 72 3.42 0.27 5.62
C ASN A 72 3.27 1.69 5.05
N ALA A 73 2.04 2.18 4.98
CA ALA A 73 1.74 3.53 4.48
C ALA A 73 0.99 4.34 5.53
N PHE A 74 1.56 5.50 5.88
CA PHE A 74 0.93 6.48 6.74
C PHE A 74 0.90 7.84 6.06
N PRO A 75 -0.26 8.53 5.96
CA PRO A 75 -0.40 9.81 5.31
C PRO A 75 0.15 10.93 6.20
N HIS A 76 1.37 11.38 5.91
CA HIS A 76 2.08 12.42 6.68
C HIS A 76 2.32 13.70 5.88
N ILE A 77 2.11 13.69 4.57
CA ILE A 77 2.37 14.82 3.69
C ILE A 77 1.09 15.63 3.51
N PRO A 78 1.08 16.92 3.85
CA PRO A 78 -0.08 17.78 3.63
C PRO A 78 -0.24 18.10 2.14
N VAL A 79 -1.47 17.99 1.65
CA VAL A 79 -1.83 18.35 0.27
C VAL A 79 -2.80 19.51 0.32
N SER A 80 -2.40 20.65 -0.25
CA SER A 80 -3.23 21.85 -0.36
C SER A 80 -4.02 21.84 -1.68
N LYS A 81 -5.24 22.36 -1.64
CA LYS A 81 -6.09 22.58 -2.81
C LYS A 81 -6.69 23.98 -2.72
N LYS A 82 -6.74 24.69 -3.84
CA LYS A 82 -7.52 25.94 -3.93
C LYS A 82 -9.02 25.60 -3.98
N VAL A 83 -9.84 26.53 -3.57
CA VAL A 83 -11.30 26.41 -3.71
C VAL A 83 -11.65 26.35 -5.18
N GLU A 84 -12.62 25.54 -5.54
CA GLU A 84 -13.11 25.45 -6.91
C GLU A 84 -13.71 26.80 -7.35
N GLY A 85 -13.42 27.21 -8.59
CA GLY A 85 -13.81 28.53 -9.11
C GLY A 85 -12.93 29.69 -8.70
N SER A 86 -11.92 29.50 -7.84
CA SER A 86 -11.00 30.60 -7.50
C SER A 86 -10.03 30.87 -8.66
N ARG A 87 -9.87 32.17 -9.00
CA ARG A 87 -8.92 32.62 -10.03
C ARG A 87 -7.47 32.35 -9.63
N MET A 88 -6.56 32.36 -10.60
CA MET A 88 -5.12 32.27 -10.36
C MET A 88 -4.63 33.45 -9.48
N GLY A 89 -3.52 33.26 -8.77
CA GLY A 89 -2.98 34.26 -7.82
C GLY A 89 -3.37 33.99 -6.36
N LYS A 90 -3.19 34.99 -5.48
CA LYS A 90 -3.47 34.93 -4.02
C LYS A 90 -2.81 33.76 -3.26
N GLY A 91 -1.63 33.29 -3.72
CA GLY A 91 -0.81 32.33 -3.00
C GLY A 91 -1.32 30.88 -3.03
N LYS A 92 -0.78 30.07 -2.12
CA LYS A 92 -1.05 28.61 -2.00
C LYS A 92 -2.38 28.33 -1.34
N GLY A 93 -3.13 27.34 -1.86
CA GLY A 93 -4.41 26.93 -1.30
C GLY A 93 -4.32 26.38 0.12
N LYS A 94 -5.45 26.29 0.80
CA LYS A 94 -5.57 25.73 2.16
C LYS A 94 -5.32 24.21 2.17
N LEU A 95 -4.96 23.66 3.34
CA LEU A 95 -4.81 22.23 3.55
C LEU A 95 -6.14 21.52 3.27
N ALA A 96 -6.15 20.60 2.30
CA ALA A 96 -7.33 19.84 1.92
C ALA A 96 -7.26 18.39 2.40
N THR A 97 -6.14 17.72 2.18
CA THR A 97 -6.00 16.29 2.47
C THR A 97 -4.58 15.95 2.91
N TRP A 98 -4.41 14.74 3.40
CA TRP A 98 -3.11 14.15 3.70
C TRP A 98 -2.77 13.05 2.70
N ALA A 99 -1.51 12.89 2.37
CA ALA A 99 -1.02 11.87 1.47
C ALA A 99 0.22 11.16 2.02
N CYS A 100 0.49 9.98 1.48
CA CYS A 100 1.72 9.24 1.67
C CYS A 100 2.41 9.08 0.33
N GLU A 101 3.71 9.33 0.26
CA GLU A 101 4.54 9.00 -0.89
C GLU A 101 5.18 7.64 -0.66
N ILE A 102 5.05 6.77 -1.66
CA ILE A 102 5.59 5.41 -1.67
C ILE A 102 6.50 5.29 -2.87
N SER A 103 7.75 4.97 -2.63
CA SER A 103 8.73 4.70 -3.69
C SER A 103 8.47 3.34 -4.33
N GLY A 104 8.98 3.13 -5.53
CA GLY A 104 9.02 1.80 -6.14
C GLY A 104 9.82 0.82 -5.28
N GLY A 105 9.48 -0.47 -5.32
CA GLY A 105 10.12 -1.54 -4.55
C GLY A 105 9.65 -1.68 -3.09
N VAL A 106 8.76 -0.82 -2.62
CA VAL A 106 8.24 -0.87 -1.24
C VAL A 106 7.01 -1.77 -1.15
N VAL A 107 6.97 -2.63 -0.13
CA VAL A 107 5.79 -3.43 0.21
C VAL A 107 4.77 -2.56 0.91
N LEU A 108 3.63 -2.32 0.25
CA LEU A 108 2.56 -1.47 0.74
C LEU A 108 1.80 -2.09 1.90
N LEU A 109 1.51 -3.38 1.80
CA LEU A 109 0.74 -4.12 2.79
C LEU A 109 1.20 -5.58 2.87
N GLU A 110 1.02 -6.16 4.05
CA GLU A 110 1.32 -7.56 4.32
C GLU A 110 0.16 -8.22 5.06
N LEU A 111 -0.09 -9.49 4.73
CA LEU A 111 -1.12 -10.33 5.31
C LEU A 111 -0.49 -11.58 5.93
N LYS A 112 -0.95 -11.96 7.12
CA LYS A 112 -0.56 -13.19 7.81
C LYS A 112 -1.79 -13.95 8.31
N ASN A 113 -1.65 -15.27 8.47
CA ASN A 113 -2.69 -16.18 8.96
C ASN A 113 -3.93 -16.22 8.06
N LEU A 114 -3.71 -16.19 6.74
CA LEU A 114 -4.73 -16.44 5.73
C LEU A 114 -4.28 -17.59 4.84
N ARG A 115 -5.23 -18.38 4.37
CA ARG A 115 -4.96 -19.39 3.33
C ARG A 115 -4.34 -18.71 2.10
N PRO A 116 -3.27 -19.27 1.49
CA PRO A 116 -2.52 -18.60 0.42
C PRO A 116 -3.39 -18.09 -0.73
N GLY A 117 -4.29 -18.91 -1.25
CA GLY A 117 -5.19 -18.52 -2.35
C GLY A 117 -6.11 -17.36 -1.97
N ARG A 118 -6.58 -17.32 -0.72
CA ARG A 118 -7.44 -16.26 -0.22
C ARG A 118 -6.67 -14.95 0.00
N ALA A 119 -5.43 -15.04 0.51
CA ALA A 119 -4.56 -13.87 0.63
C ALA A 119 -4.27 -13.24 -0.74
N VAL A 120 -3.93 -14.05 -1.73
CA VAL A 120 -3.72 -13.61 -3.11
C VAL A 120 -4.99 -12.97 -3.69
N TYR A 121 -6.16 -13.57 -3.48
CA TYR A 121 -7.44 -13.00 -3.93
C TYR A 121 -7.68 -11.60 -3.37
N PHE A 122 -7.48 -11.39 -2.07
CA PHE A 122 -7.65 -10.06 -1.46
C PHE A 122 -6.63 -9.04 -1.98
N ILE A 123 -5.39 -9.46 -2.17
CA ILE A 123 -4.36 -8.59 -2.72
C ILE A 123 -4.69 -8.22 -4.17
N LYS A 124 -5.19 -9.16 -4.97
CA LYS A 124 -5.66 -8.88 -6.34
C LYS A 124 -6.77 -7.82 -6.35
N GLN A 125 -7.77 -7.93 -5.48
CA GLN A 125 -8.83 -6.92 -5.38
C GLN A 125 -8.32 -5.51 -5.07
N LEU A 126 -7.28 -5.40 -4.23
CA LEU A 126 -6.65 -4.11 -3.94
C LEU A 126 -5.82 -3.61 -5.11
N ARG A 127 -5.11 -4.50 -5.79
CA ARG A 127 -4.31 -4.17 -6.97
C ARG A 127 -5.14 -3.49 -8.05
N PHE A 128 -6.34 -3.98 -8.34
CA PHE A 128 -7.26 -3.36 -9.33
C PHE A 128 -7.68 -1.94 -8.96
N ARG A 129 -7.60 -1.56 -7.68
CA ARG A 129 -7.92 -0.20 -7.22
C ARG A 129 -6.72 0.74 -7.22
N LEU A 130 -5.55 0.22 -7.53
CA LEU A 130 -4.31 0.98 -7.65
C LEU A 130 -4.00 1.17 -9.13
N ASN A 131 -3.99 2.40 -9.60
CA ASN A 131 -3.62 2.73 -10.98
C ASN A 131 -2.09 2.71 -11.18
N VAL A 132 -1.41 1.69 -10.65
CA VAL A 132 0.06 1.59 -10.67
C VAL A 132 0.49 0.14 -10.85
N LYS A 133 1.59 -0.06 -11.54
CA LYS A 133 2.21 -1.38 -11.64
C LYS A 133 2.62 -1.86 -10.25
N SER A 134 2.15 -3.04 -9.87
CA SER A 134 2.39 -3.65 -8.56
C SER A 134 2.54 -5.16 -8.69
N MET A 135 3.24 -5.77 -7.75
CA MET A 135 3.54 -7.20 -7.73
C MET A 135 3.04 -7.82 -6.42
N ILE A 136 2.55 -9.05 -6.50
CA ILE A 136 2.16 -9.84 -5.34
C ILE A 136 3.36 -10.67 -4.91
N LEU A 137 3.74 -10.53 -3.64
CA LEU A 137 4.78 -11.34 -3.01
C LEU A 137 4.12 -12.38 -2.13
N THR A 138 4.60 -13.63 -2.20
CA THR A 138 4.16 -14.71 -1.32
C THR A 138 5.36 -15.46 -0.78
N HIS A 139 5.32 -15.79 0.51
CA HIS A 139 6.20 -16.81 1.06
C HIS A 139 5.59 -18.17 0.81
N TYR A 140 6.22 -18.99 0.00
CA TYR A 140 5.86 -20.40 -0.08
C TYR A 140 6.30 -21.07 1.23
N ASN A 141 5.32 -21.45 2.04
CA ASN A 141 5.59 -22.32 3.18
C ASN A 141 6.05 -23.70 2.66
N LYS A 142 7.09 -24.25 3.27
CA LYS A 142 7.68 -25.59 3.02
C LYS A 142 6.66 -26.76 3.09
N TYR A 143 5.44 -26.51 3.45
CA TYR A 143 4.38 -27.52 3.69
C TYR A 143 3.51 -27.89 2.49
N ILE A 144 3.66 -27.21 1.34
CA ILE A 144 3.03 -27.67 0.11
C ILE A 144 4.11 -28.43 -0.65
N GLY A 145 4.03 -29.77 -0.64
CA GLY A 145 5.01 -30.73 -1.15
C GLY A 145 5.42 -30.59 -2.62
N LEU A 146 6.00 -29.46 -2.96
CA LEU A 146 6.69 -29.25 -4.22
C LEU A 146 8.19 -29.42 -3.99
N PRO A 147 8.91 -30.08 -4.92
CA PRO A 147 10.31 -30.39 -4.74
C PRO A 147 11.12 -29.11 -4.50
N ILE A 148 11.85 -29.13 -3.40
CA ILE A 148 12.72 -28.04 -2.97
C ILE A 148 13.94 -28.02 -3.91
N ASN A 149 13.87 -27.32 -5.00
CA ASN A 149 15.08 -26.85 -5.66
C ASN A 149 15.47 -25.51 -5.03
N GLN A 150 16.59 -25.58 -4.35
CA GLN A 150 17.37 -24.56 -3.68
C GLN A 150 17.23 -23.17 -4.33
N GLY A 151 16.79 -22.23 -3.58
CA GLY A 151 16.68 -20.83 -3.95
C GLY A 151 15.27 -20.31 -3.65
N ARG A 152 15.20 -19.22 -2.91
CA ARG A 152 13.95 -18.51 -2.62
C ARG A 152 13.29 -18.08 -3.94
N LYS A 153 12.50 -18.96 -4.55
CA LYS A 153 11.72 -18.60 -5.74
C LYS A 153 10.59 -17.69 -5.30
N ILE A 154 10.78 -16.41 -5.54
CA ILE A 154 9.69 -15.43 -5.57
C ILE A 154 8.97 -15.70 -6.88
N SER A 155 7.78 -16.29 -6.84
CA SER A 155 6.99 -16.44 -8.05
C SER A 155 6.40 -15.07 -8.43
N PHE A 156 6.91 -14.55 -9.52
CA PHE A 156 6.46 -13.32 -10.12
C PHE A 156 5.22 -13.60 -10.99
N PHE A 157 4.04 -13.27 -10.50
CA PHE A 157 2.88 -13.16 -11.37
C PHE A 157 2.82 -11.72 -11.91
N THR A 158 3.52 -11.47 -13.01
CA THR A 158 3.29 -10.32 -13.85
C THR A 158 2.06 -10.62 -14.70
N ILE A 159 0.93 -9.99 -14.39
CA ILE A 159 -0.22 -9.96 -15.29
C ILE A 159 -0.25 -8.55 -15.86
N TRP A 160 -0.19 -8.49 -17.18
CA TRP A 160 -0.34 -7.28 -18.00
C TRP A 160 -1.71 -6.64 -17.80
#